data_839914752a8c9b2a6a12bf35dd5f3fe7
#
_entry.id   839914752a8c9b2a6a12bf35dd5f3fe7
#
_cell.length_a   1.000
_cell.length_b   1.000
_cell.length_c   1.000
_cell.angle_alpha   90.00
_cell.angle_beta   90.00
_cell.angle_gamma   90.00
#
_symmetry.space_group_name_H-M   'P 1'
#
loop_
_entity.id
_entity.type
_entity.pdbx_description
1 polymer ?
#
loop_
_entity_poly.entity_id
_entity_poly.type
_entity_poly.pdbx_seq_one_letter_code
_entity_poly.pdbx_strand_id
1 'polypeptide(L)'
;MTTTLRPTGPLQRGADGAMSRGYDVCVNGRPVGSVELARDPDAGPSTGVLRSLAIDEDDRGRGRGTVAALAAEEVLRGWGCTRVVTAVPAEATAALRLATALWYAETGRTLRKGVPPEPPALPGGVSGRPLTDAEFASWRVDAVERYARTWTERGLPEDLARARSDADHREKLPDGPATRGAWLRALAVDGAAVGHVWVAERTPRPGERDAYVYDVCVAEAHRGQGYGRALMLVAEQVAHAAGVPVLGLHVAAGNAPAAGLYASLGYRPALHHYAKALL
;
A
#
# COMPACT_ATOMS: atom_id res chain seq x y z
N MET A 1 30.23 -21.58 9.17
CA MET A 1 28.91 -21.45 9.86
C MET A 1 27.84 -21.49 8.79
N THR A 2 26.92 -22.46 8.85
CA THR A 2 25.87 -22.61 7.84
C THR A 2 24.56 -22.03 8.39
N THR A 3 23.98 -21.07 7.68
CA THR A 3 22.65 -20.53 7.97
C THR A 3 21.64 -21.18 7.02
N THR A 4 20.56 -21.73 7.55
CA THR A 4 19.52 -22.44 6.78
C THR A 4 18.12 -22.02 7.23
N LEU A 5 17.13 -22.20 6.36
CA LEU A 5 15.71 -22.05 6.70
C LEU A 5 15.11 -23.44 6.97
N ARG A 6 14.59 -23.66 8.16
CA ARG A 6 13.90 -24.87 8.56
C ARG A 6 12.39 -24.60 8.64
N PRO A 7 11.54 -25.31 7.87
CA PRO A 7 10.11 -25.14 7.95
C PRO A 7 9.58 -25.37 9.36
N THR A 8 8.67 -24.50 9.82
CA THR A 8 8.00 -24.62 11.13
C THR A 8 6.67 -25.37 11.06
N GLY A 9 6.19 -25.64 9.82
CA GLY A 9 4.93 -26.35 9.59
C GLY A 9 4.77 -26.76 8.12
N PRO A 10 3.63 -27.35 7.75
CA PRO A 10 3.33 -27.71 6.38
C PRO A 10 3.15 -26.45 5.51
N LEU A 11 3.36 -26.61 4.19
CA LEU A 11 3.04 -25.56 3.22
C LEU A 11 1.51 -25.42 3.13
N GLN A 12 1.00 -24.26 3.48
CA GLN A 12 -0.42 -23.93 3.33
C GLN A 12 -0.68 -23.53 1.88
N ARG A 13 -1.80 -23.98 1.31
CA ARG A 13 -2.22 -23.68 -0.05
C ARG A 13 -3.67 -23.23 -0.07
N GLY A 14 -3.95 -22.08 -0.67
CA GLY A 14 -5.28 -21.58 -0.96
C GLY A 14 -5.80 -22.12 -2.29
N ALA A 15 -7.12 -22.13 -2.45
CA ALA A 15 -7.80 -22.53 -3.70
C ALA A 15 -7.50 -21.56 -4.86
N ASP A 16 -7.15 -20.32 -4.55
CA ASP A 16 -6.76 -19.25 -5.46
C ASP A 16 -5.28 -19.33 -5.92
N GLY A 17 -4.55 -20.35 -5.48
CA GLY A 17 -3.11 -20.51 -5.75
C GLY A 17 -2.22 -19.75 -4.76
N ALA A 18 -2.78 -19.15 -3.72
CA ALA A 18 -2.00 -18.61 -2.62
C ALA A 18 -1.21 -19.71 -1.91
N MET A 19 0.00 -19.38 -1.47
CA MET A 19 0.83 -20.27 -0.66
C MET A 19 1.43 -19.49 0.50
N SER A 20 1.58 -20.15 1.66
CA SER A 20 2.30 -19.53 2.78
C SER A 20 3.00 -20.58 3.65
N ARG A 21 4.13 -20.17 4.24
CA ARG A 21 4.89 -21.01 5.17
C ARG A 21 5.80 -20.17 6.05
N GLY A 22 5.87 -20.53 7.33
CA GLY A 22 6.85 -20.03 8.27
C GLY A 22 8.11 -20.88 8.30
N TYR A 23 9.23 -20.25 8.63
CA TYR A 23 10.54 -20.88 8.76
C TYR A 23 11.29 -20.34 9.97
N ASP A 24 12.01 -21.23 10.68
CA ASP A 24 13.09 -20.82 11.58
C ASP A 24 14.34 -20.49 10.75
N VAL A 25 15.02 -19.41 11.08
CA VAL A 25 16.39 -19.16 10.65
C VAL A 25 17.32 -19.93 11.60
N CYS A 26 18.04 -20.92 11.10
CA CYS A 26 18.90 -21.76 11.93
C CYS A 26 20.39 -21.52 11.62
N VAL A 27 21.22 -21.47 12.64
CA VAL A 27 22.70 -21.49 12.53
C VAL A 27 23.21 -22.76 13.21
N ASN A 28 23.85 -23.62 12.44
CA ASN A 28 24.31 -24.94 12.92
C ASN A 28 23.17 -25.71 13.65
N GLY A 29 21.94 -25.65 13.11
CA GLY A 29 20.76 -26.30 13.67
C GLY A 29 20.04 -25.56 14.81
N ARG A 30 20.64 -24.54 15.43
CA ARG A 30 20.03 -23.72 16.48
C ARG A 30 19.17 -22.61 15.84
N PRO A 31 17.90 -22.45 16.20
CA PRO A 31 17.09 -21.31 15.79
C PRO A 31 17.68 -19.98 16.29
N VAL A 32 17.69 -18.97 15.45
CA VAL A 32 18.23 -17.62 15.70
C VAL A 32 17.34 -16.53 15.13
N GLY A 33 16.14 -16.88 14.68
CA GLY A 33 15.19 -15.96 14.08
C GLY A 33 14.12 -16.68 13.30
N SER A 34 13.27 -15.91 12.61
CA SER A 34 12.15 -16.43 11.83
C SER A 34 11.97 -15.70 10.50
N VAL A 35 11.36 -16.39 9.54
CA VAL A 35 10.95 -15.86 8.24
C VAL A 35 9.54 -16.34 7.94
N GLU A 36 8.69 -15.46 7.44
CA GLU A 36 7.38 -15.81 6.90
C GLU A 36 7.31 -15.45 5.42
N LEU A 37 6.99 -16.45 4.60
CA LEU A 37 6.90 -16.33 3.15
C LEU A 37 5.48 -16.61 2.67
N ALA A 38 5.08 -15.91 1.61
CA ALA A 38 3.86 -16.19 0.90
C ALA A 38 4.07 -16.05 -0.61
N ARG A 39 3.25 -16.74 -1.39
CA ARG A 39 2.88 -16.37 -2.75
C ARG A 39 1.46 -15.88 -2.68
N ASP A 40 1.26 -14.62 -3.03
CA ASP A 40 0.00 -13.93 -2.86
C ASP A 40 -0.50 -13.44 -4.23
N PRO A 41 -1.59 -14.02 -4.77
CA PRO A 41 -2.19 -13.58 -6.02
C PRO A 41 -2.56 -12.09 -6.01
N ASP A 42 -2.88 -11.54 -4.83
CA ASP A 42 -3.19 -10.13 -4.66
C ASP A 42 -1.96 -9.20 -4.78
N ALA A 43 -0.77 -9.75 -4.64
CA ALA A 43 0.47 -9.02 -4.92
C ALA A 43 0.86 -9.01 -6.41
N GLY A 44 0.22 -9.87 -7.20
CA GLY A 44 0.46 -10.05 -8.64
C GLY A 44 0.82 -11.49 -9.03
N PRO A 45 0.71 -11.82 -10.33
CA PRO A 45 1.05 -13.14 -10.82
C PRO A 45 2.53 -13.42 -10.54
N SER A 46 2.84 -14.65 -10.14
CA SER A 46 4.21 -15.10 -9.83
C SER A 46 4.98 -14.20 -8.85
N THR A 47 4.26 -13.51 -7.96
CA THR A 47 4.85 -12.63 -6.94
C THR A 47 4.92 -13.34 -5.60
N GLY A 48 6.14 -13.45 -5.06
CA GLY A 48 6.41 -13.86 -3.70
C GLY A 48 6.35 -12.67 -2.74
N VAL A 49 5.95 -12.91 -1.52
CA VAL A 49 5.91 -11.89 -0.44
C VAL A 49 6.80 -12.36 0.69
N LEU A 50 7.81 -11.59 1.01
CA LEU A 50 8.55 -11.71 2.26
C LEU A 50 7.77 -10.91 3.32
N ARG A 51 6.88 -11.61 4.08
CA ARG A 51 5.99 -10.99 5.07
C ARG A 51 6.73 -10.51 6.28
N SER A 52 7.68 -11.32 6.77
CA SER A 52 8.52 -10.97 7.90
C SER A 52 9.89 -11.65 7.82
N LEU A 53 10.89 -10.99 8.36
CA LEU A 53 12.22 -11.53 8.64
C LEU A 53 12.70 -10.93 9.94
N ALA A 54 12.93 -11.76 10.94
CA ALA A 54 13.44 -11.33 12.23
C ALA A 54 14.63 -12.18 12.63
N ILE A 55 15.67 -11.54 13.16
CA ILE A 55 16.82 -12.19 13.79
C ILE A 55 16.82 -11.81 15.26
N ASP A 56 17.00 -12.80 16.13
CA ASP A 56 17.05 -12.64 17.58
C ASP A 56 18.16 -11.67 17.96
N GLU A 57 17.94 -10.88 19.01
CA GLU A 57 18.79 -9.74 19.34
C GLU A 57 20.26 -10.12 19.50
N ASP A 58 20.56 -11.18 20.23
CA ASP A 58 21.91 -11.68 20.47
C ASP A 58 22.63 -12.21 19.21
N ASP A 59 21.85 -12.44 18.15
CA ASP A 59 22.31 -13.02 16.90
C ASP A 59 22.41 -12.00 15.75
N ARG A 60 22.06 -10.73 16.00
CA ARG A 60 22.15 -9.64 15.03
C ARG A 60 23.60 -9.21 14.74
N GLY A 61 23.78 -8.43 13.68
CA GLY A 61 25.08 -7.83 13.32
C GLY A 61 26.11 -8.82 12.74
N ARG A 62 25.71 -10.09 12.45
CA ARG A 62 26.60 -11.16 11.99
C ARG A 62 26.25 -11.66 10.57
N GLY A 63 25.60 -10.85 9.76
CA GLY A 63 25.21 -11.19 8.39
C GLY A 63 24.06 -12.21 8.24
N ARG A 64 23.47 -12.69 9.35
CA ARG A 64 22.44 -13.75 9.32
C ARG A 64 21.18 -13.32 8.60
N GLY A 65 20.75 -12.07 8.75
CA GLY A 65 19.60 -11.51 8.03
C GLY A 65 19.80 -11.52 6.51
N THR A 66 21.01 -11.23 6.05
CA THR A 66 21.37 -11.30 4.63
C THR A 66 21.23 -12.71 4.08
N VAL A 67 21.83 -13.70 4.77
CA VAL A 67 21.75 -15.10 4.35
C VAL A 67 20.31 -15.61 4.40
N ALA A 68 19.55 -15.25 5.44
CA ALA A 68 18.14 -15.64 5.57
C ALA A 68 17.28 -15.04 4.45
N ALA A 69 17.50 -13.78 4.07
CA ALA A 69 16.77 -13.13 2.97
C ALA A 69 17.09 -13.80 1.62
N LEU A 70 18.36 -14.11 1.35
CA LEU A 70 18.76 -14.83 0.12
C LEU A 70 18.17 -16.24 0.08
N ALA A 71 18.17 -16.96 1.19
CA ALA A 71 17.54 -18.28 1.28
C ALA A 71 16.00 -18.20 1.09
N ALA A 72 15.37 -17.13 1.58
CA ALA A 72 13.95 -16.86 1.35
C ALA A 72 13.65 -16.62 -0.14
N GLU A 73 14.51 -15.90 -0.85
CA GLU A 73 14.39 -15.70 -2.30
C GLU A 73 14.45 -17.04 -3.05
N GLU A 74 15.36 -17.98 -2.65
CA GLU A 74 15.43 -19.32 -3.24
C GLU A 74 14.16 -20.15 -3.00
N VAL A 75 13.60 -20.06 -1.79
CA VAL A 75 12.31 -20.72 -1.49
C VAL A 75 11.21 -20.19 -2.40
N LEU A 76 11.13 -18.87 -2.57
CA LEU A 76 10.13 -18.24 -3.43
C LEU A 76 10.32 -18.60 -4.91
N ARG A 77 11.58 -18.70 -5.40
CA ARG A 77 11.86 -19.25 -6.75
C ARG A 77 11.35 -20.68 -6.88
N GLY A 78 11.58 -21.51 -5.88
CA GLY A 78 11.06 -22.88 -5.83
C GLY A 78 9.53 -22.95 -5.83
N TRP A 79 8.82 -21.86 -5.45
CA TRP A 79 7.37 -21.74 -5.57
C TRP A 79 6.92 -21.15 -6.92
N GLY A 80 7.85 -20.94 -7.85
CA GLY A 80 7.57 -20.37 -9.19
C GLY A 80 7.39 -18.86 -9.18
N CYS A 81 7.89 -18.17 -8.16
CA CYS A 81 7.88 -16.72 -8.14
C CYS A 81 9.05 -16.16 -8.96
N THR A 82 8.77 -15.15 -9.78
CA THR A 82 9.77 -14.39 -10.56
C THR A 82 10.07 -13.02 -9.96
N ARG A 83 9.31 -12.64 -8.95
CA ARG A 83 9.44 -11.38 -8.23
C ARG A 83 9.15 -11.58 -6.75
N VAL A 84 9.85 -10.82 -5.90
CA VAL A 84 9.54 -10.73 -4.46
C VAL A 84 9.22 -9.29 -4.09
N VAL A 85 8.22 -9.14 -3.21
CA VAL A 85 7.87 -7.86 -2.61
C VAL A 85 7.94 -7.97 -1.09
N THR A 86 8.18 -6.83 -0.44
CA THR A 86 8.15 -6.72 1.03
C THR A 86 7.77 -5.30 1.45
N ALA A 87 7.19 -5.19 2.65
CA ALA A 87 6.91 -3.91 3.28
C ALA A 87 7.72 -3.81 4.58
N VAL A 88 8.56 -2.80 4.67
CA VAL A 88 9.48 -2.59 5.80
C VAL A 88 9.01 -1.39 6.62
N PRO A 89 8.80 -1.53 7.95
CA PRO A 89 8.48 -0.41 8.84
C PRO A 89 9.53 0.70 8.75
N ALA A 90 9.09 1.96 8.73
CA ALA A 90 9.98 3.10 8.54
C ALA A 90 11.02 3.25 9.66
N GLU A 91 10.70 2.78 10.87
CA GLU A 91 11.62 2.74 12.02
C GLU A 91 12.64 1.59 11.98
N ALA A 92 12.40 0.57 11.13
CA ALA A 92 13.27 -0.61 11.04
C ALA A 92 14.53 -0.35 10.19
N THR A 93 15.39 0.58 10.66
CA THR A 93 16.56 1.08 9.90
C THR A 93 17.53 -0.03 9.44
N ALA A 94 17.68 -1.09 10.22
CA ALA A 94 18.50 -2.24 9.82
C ALA A 94 17.90 -3.02 8.65
N ALA A 95 16.57 -3.19 8.64
CA ALA A 95 15.87 -3.86 7.55
C ALA A 95 15.85 -3.01 6.27
N LEU A 96 15.71 -1.67 6.39
CA LEU A 96 15.83 -0.75 5.25
C LEU A 96 17.22 -0.83 4.60
N ARG A 97 18.28 -0.84 5.41
CA ARG A 97 19.66 -1.04 4.92
C ARG A 97 19.85 -2.39 4.26
N LEU A 98 19.26 -3.45 4.84
CA LEU A 98 19.33 -4.79 4.27
C LEU A 98 18.63 -4.87 2.91
N ALA A 99 17.43 -4.29 2.78
CA ALA A 99 16.71 -4.24 1.51
C ALA A 99 17.55 -3.55 0.42
N THR A 100 18.14 -2.40 0.72
CA THR A 100 19.03 -1.67 -0.20
C THR A 100 20.27 -2.49 -0.55
N ALA A 101 20.94 -3.12 0.42
CA ALA A 101 22.13 -3.94 0.22
C ALA A 101 21.86 -5.19 -0.64
N LEU A 102 20.63 -5.70 -0.62
CA LEU A 102 20.19 -6.83 -1.44
C LEU A 102 19.54 -6.42 -2.77
N TRP A 103 19.68 -5.15 -3.16
CA TRP A 103 19.18 -4.60 -4.43
C TRP A 103 17.67 -4.64 -4.60
N TYR A 104 16.94 -4.52 -3.48
CA TYR A 104 15.51 -4.26 -3.55
C TYR A 104 15.28 -2.79 -3.94
N ALA A 105 14.48 -2.58 -4.97
CA ALA A 105 14.07 -1.24 -5.39
C ALA A 105 12.84 -0.78 -4.59
N GLU A 106 12.87 0.44 -4.06
CA GLU A 106 11.70 1.03 -3.42
C GLU A 106 10.63 1.32 -4.48
N THR A 107 9.43 0.81 -4.28
CA THR A 107 8.28 0.97 -5.20
C THR A 107 7.29 2.02 -4.72
N GLY A 108 7.32 2.35 -3.44
CA GLY A 108 6.46 3.36 -2.84
C GLY A 108 6.47 3.33 -1.32
N ARG A 109 5.64 4.17 -0.73
CA ARG A 109 5.54 4.31 0.73
C ARG A 109 4.08 4.38 1.16
N THR A 110 3.76 3.72 2.26
CA THR A 110 2.55 4.04 3.01
C THR A 110 2.88 5.16 3.97
N LEU A 111 2.15 6.27 3.84
CA LEU A 111 2.26 7.42 4.73
C LEU A 111 1.06 7.46 5.66
N ARG A 112 1.24 7.97 6.87
CA ARG A 112 0.18 8.15 7.88
C ARG A 112 0.32 9.52 8.54
N LYS A 113 -0.83 10.06 8.98
CA LYS A 113 -0.94 11.30 9.77
C LYS A 113 -2.04 11.13 10.81
N GLY A 114 -1.82 11.61 12.02
CA GLY A 114 -2.90 11.79 13.00
C GLY A 114 -3.90 12.82 12.46
N VAL A 115 -5.18 12.50 12.54
CA VAL A 115 -6.25 13.44 12.17
C VAL A 115 -6.24 14.59 13.20
N PRO A 116 -6.21 15.86 12.76
CA PRO A 116 -6.14 16.98 13.69
C PRO A 116 -7.43 17.08 14.54
N PRO A 117 -7.34 17.60 15.78
CA PRO A 117 -8.50 17.71 16.67
C PRO A 117 -9.56 18.70 16.16
N GLU A 118 -9.16 19.65 15.33
CA GLU A 118 -10.05 20.58 14.64
C GLU A 118 -9.97 20.33 13.12
N PRO A 119 -11.12 20.37 12.41
CA PRO A 119 -11.13 20.20 10.97
C PRO A 119 -10.35 21.33 10.29
N PRO A 120 -9.44 21.02 9.34
CA PRO A 120 -8.65 22.04 8.68
C PRO A 120 -9.54 22.96 7.83
N ALA A 121 -9.25 24.26 7.82
CA ALA A 121 -9.92 25.22 6.95
C ALA A 121 -9.50 25.03 5.48
N LEU A 122 -10.45 25.14 4.55
CA LEU A 122 -10.18 25.21 3.12
C LEU A 122 -9.85 26.64 2.68
N PRO A 123 -9.10 26.81 1.59
CA PRO A 123 -8.92 28.11 0.97
C PRO A 123 -10.27 28.76 0.58
N GLY A 124 -10.32 30.10 0.54
CA GLY A 124 -11.51 30.83 0.09
C GLY A 124 -11.93 30.42 -1.34
N GLY A 125 -13.23 30.36 -1.61
CA GLY A 125 -13.79 29.97 -2.90
C GLY A 125 -13.70 28.45 -3.23
N VAL A 126 -13.20 27.63 -2.28
CA VAL A 126 -13.03 26.19 -2.47
C VAL A 126 -13.94 25.44 -1.50
N SER A 127 -14.64 24.42 -1.98
CA SER A 127 -15.48 23.56 -1.15
C SER A 127 -15.35 22.08 -1.52
N GLY A 128 -15.48 21.21 -0.50
CA GLY A 128 -15.57 19.76 -0.70
C GLY A 128 -17.04 19.32 -0.62
N ARG A 129 -17.57 18.71 -1.66
CA ARG A 129 -18.93 18.17 -1.70
C ARG A 129 -18.97 16.71 -2.14
N PRO A 130 -20.04 15.94 -1.84
CA PRO A 130 -20.22 14.62 -2.45
C PRO A 130 -20.17 14.69 -3.98
N LEU A 131 -19.70 13.62 -4.62
CA LEU A 131 -19.87 13.45 -6.07
C LEU A 131 -21.37 13.35 -6.37
N THR A 132 -21.81 13.93 -7.47
CA THR A 132 -23.11 13.60 -8.07
C THR A 132 -23.07 12.21 -8.70
N ASP A 133 -24.23 11.60 -8.98
CA ASP A 133 -24.28 10.28 -9.62
C ASP A 133 -23.57 10.26 -10.99
N ALA A 134 -23.70 11.34 -11.77
CA ALA A 134 -22.99 11.47 -13.05
C ALA A 134 -21.48 11.58 -12.88
N GLU A 135 -21.01 12.37 -11.90
CA GLU A 135 -19.57 12.47 -11.57
C GLU A 135 -19.01 11.14 -11.06
N PHE A 136 -19.79 10.42 -10.24
CA PHE A 136 -19.40 9.10 -9.75
C PHE A 136 -19.28 8.10 -10.91
N ALA A 137 -20.24 8.07 -11.83
CA ALA A 137 -20.19 7.18 -12.98
C ALA A 137 -18.95 7.43 -13.85
N SER A 138 -18.65 8.70 -14.14
CA SER A 138 -17.45 9.09 -14.89
C SER A 138 -16.16 8.72 -14.14
N TRP A 139 -16.08 9.10 -12.84
CA TRP A 139 -14.95 8.78 -11.98
C TRP A 139 -14.66 7.27 -11.95
N ARG A 140 -15.71 6.45 -11.83
CA ARG A 140 -15.55 5.00 -11.71
C ARG A 140 -14.88 4.40 -12.95
N VAL A 141 -15.28 4.82 -14.15
CA VAL A 141 -14.65 4.37 -15.40
C VAL A 141 -13.16 4.69 -15.39
N ASP A 142 -12.81 5.93 -15.10
CA ASP A 142 -11.42 6.38 -15.06
C ASP A 142 -10.61 5.71 -13.92
N ALA A 143 -11.21 5.50 -12.77
CA ALA A 143 -10.56 4.86 -11.62
C ALA A 143 -10.25 3.39 -11.90
N VAL A 144 -11.19 2.66 -12.49
CA VAL A 144 -10.98 1.26 -12.91
C VAL A 144 -9.83 1.16 -13.91
N GLU A 145 -9.79 2.03 -14.92
CA GLU A 145 -8.72 2.04 -15.93
C GLU A 145 -7.35 2.39 -15.30
N ARG A 146 -7.30 3.41 -14.44
CA ARG A 146 -6.05 3.79 -13.75
C ARG A 146 -5.51 2.65 -12.88
N TYR A 147 -6.39 2.00 -12.12
CA TYR A 147 -5.98 0.92 -11.24
C TYR A 147 -5.62 -0.35 -12.02
N ALA A 148 -6.30 -0.65 -13.12
CA ALA A 148 -5.96 -1.76 -14.01
C ALA A 148 -4.52 -1.65 -14.55
N ARG A 149 -4.05 -0.44 -14.89
CA ARG A 149 -2.65 -0.23 -15.32
C ARG A 149 -1.64 -0.70 -14.29
N THR A 150 -1.91 -0.53 -13.00
CA THR A 150 -1.01 -1.01 -11.94
C THR A 150 -0.90 -2.54 -11.90
N TRP A 151 -1.96 -3.25 -12.31
CA TRP A 151 -1.96 -4.71 -12.45
C TRP A 151 -1.24 -5.16 -13.72
N THR A 152 -1.42 -4.44 -14.83
CA THR A 152 -0.69 -4.71 -16.08
C THR A 152 0.82 -4.51 -15.89
N GLU A 153 1.24 -3.48 -15.18
CA GLU A 153 2.65 -3.25 -14.82
C GLU A 153 3.23 -4.37 -13.94
N ARG A 154 2.37 -5.10 -13.23
CA ARG A 154 2.75 -6.29 -12.44
C ARG A 154 2.71 -7.59 -13.26
N GLY A 155 2.41 -7.50 -14.55
CA GLY A 155 2.41 -8.63 -15.49
C GLY A 155 1.06 -9.33 -15.66
N LEU A 156 -0.06 -8.75 -15.19
CA LEU A 156 -1.39 -9.29 -15.47
C LEU A 156 -1.83 -8.89 -16.90
N PRO A 157 -2.40 -9.80 -17.71
CA PRO A 157 -3.03 -9.44 -18.99
C PRO A 157 -4.06 -8.34 -18.82
N GLU A 158 -4.22 -7.47 -19.82
CA GLU A 158 -5.01 -6.24 -19.72
C GLU A 158 -6.48 -6.49 -19.38
N ASP A 159 -7.09 -7.51 -20.00
CA ASP A 159 -8.47 -7.91 -19.74
C ASP A 159 -8.67 -8.40 -18.30
N LEU A 160 -7.74 -9.20 -17.79
CA LEU A 160 -7.76 -9.68 -16.40
C LEU A 160 -7.45 -8.56 -15.41
N ALA A 161 -6.55 -7.65 -15.75
CA ALA A 161 -6.23 -6.47 -14.94
C ALA A 161 -7.45 -5.56 -14.78
N ARG A 162 -8.20 -5.33 -15.86
CA ARG A 162 -9.44 -4.55 -15.83
C ARG A 162 -10.53 -5.25 -15.01
N ALA A 163 -10.75 -6.56 -15.26
CA ALA A 163 -11.73 -7.35 -14.50
C ALA A 163 -11.43 -7.35 -13.01
N ARG A 164 -10.15 -7.49 -12.63
CA ARG A 164 -9.68 -7.41 -11.24
C ARG A 164 -9.95 -6.03 -10.64
N SER A 165 -9.54 -4.98 -11.34
CA SER A 165 -9.76 -3.61 -10.89
C SER A 165 -11.24 -3.30 -10.68
N ASP A 166 -12.12 -3.73 -11.58
CA ASP A 166 -13.55 -3.53 -11.44
C ASP A 166 -14.14 -4.33 -10.28
N ALA A 167 -13.66 -5.55 -10.03
CA ALA A 167 -14.04 -6.36 -8.86
C ALA A 167 -13.63 -5.68 -7.55
N ASP A 168 -12.38 -5.20 -7.45
CA ASP A 168 -11.87 -4.48 -6.27
C ASP A 168 -12.69 -3.21 -5.96
N HIS A 169 -13.10 -2.47 -7.00
CA HIS A 169 -13.94 -1.28 -6.82
C HIS A 169 -15.36 -1.65 -6.37
N ARG A 170 -15.95 -2.74 -6.92
CA ARG A 170 -17.28 -3.20 -6.48
C ARG A 170 -17.26 -3.70 -5.04
N GLU A 171 -16.22 -4.40 -4.63
CA GLU A 171 -16.06 -4.87 -3.26
C GLU A 171 -15.96 -3.71 -2.26
N LYS A 172 -15.19 -2.67 -2.60
CA LYS A 172 -14.99 -1.50 -1.73
C LYS A 172 -16.14 -0.49 -1.76
N LEU A 173 -16.93 -0.51 -2.81
CA LEU A 173 -18.05 0.40 -3.03
C LEU A 173 -19.31 -0.37 -3.46
N PRO A 174 -19.81 -1.32 -2.62
CA PRO A 174 -20.96 -2.16 -2.98
C PRO A 174 -22.23 -1.36 -3.25
N ASP A 175 -22.43 -0.24 -2.54
CA ASP A 175 -23.57 0.69 -2.70
C ASP A 175 -23.16 1.97 -3.44
N GLY A 176 -22.07 1.90 -4.25
CA GLY A 176 -21.56 3.05 -4.98
C GLY A 176 -21.21 4.22 -4.05
N PRO A 177 -21.64 5.47 -4.36
CA PRO A 177 -21.33 6.64 -3.54
C PRO A 177 -22.02 6.63 -2.17
N ALA A 178 -23.04 5.77 -1.97
CA ALA A 178 -23.76 5.62 -0.71
C ALA A 178 -23.13 4.58 0.22
N THR A 179 -22.06 3.92 -0.19
CA THR A 179 -21.36 2.92 0.63
C THR A 179 -20.98 3.48 1.99
N ARG A 180 -21.43 2.81 3.05
CA ARG A 180 -21.12 3.20 4.43
C ARG A 180 -19.62 3.13 4.70
N GLY A 181 -19.09 4.19 5.33
CA GLY A 181 -17.65 4.27 5.63
C GLY A 181 -16.78 4.61 4.41
N ALA A 182 -17.39 4.96 3.27
CA ALA A 182 -16.69 5.47 2.10
C ALA A 182 -17.20 6.87 1.74
N TRP A 183 -16.27 7.76 1.40
CA TRP A 183 -16.55 9.14 1.06
C TRP A 183 -15.85 9.53 -0.24
N LEU A 184 -16.63 9.77 -1.27
CA LEU A 184 -16.17 10.34 -2.52
C LEU A 184 -16.55 11.82 -2.55
N ARG A 185 -15.55 12.69 -2.66
CA ARG A 185 -15.73 14.14 -2.62
C ARG A 185 -15.15 14.78 -3.87
N ALA A 186 -15.93 15.66 -4.49
CA ALA A 186 -15.41 16.60 -5.47
C ALA A 186 -14.87 17.83 -4.75
N LEU A 187 -13.76 18.37 -5.26
CA LEU A 187 -13.32 19.72 -4.94
C LEU A 187 -13.97 20.67 -5.94
N ALA A 188 -14.80 21.57 -5.46
CA ALA A 188 -15.44 22.59 -6.29
C ALA A 188 -14.77 23.95 -6.07
N VAL A 189 -14.51 24.66 -7.17
CA VAL A 189 -14.02 26.04 -7.22
C VAL A 189 -15.02 26.82 -8.06
N ASP A 190 -15.63 27.85 -7.50
CA ASP A 190 -16.69 28.62 -8.15
C ASP A 190 -17.81 27.73 -8.75
N GLY A 191 -18.12 26.65 -8.04
CA GLY A 191 -19.15 25.68 -8.43
C GLY A 191 -18.69 24.58 -9.41
N ALA A 192 -17.56 24.74 -10.08
CA ALA A 192 -17.00 23.73 -11.01
C ALA A 192 -16.13 22.71 -10.28
N ALA A 193 -16.29 21.43 -10.58
CA ALA A 193 -15.44 20.37 -10.04
C ALA A 193 -14.05 20.40 -10.70
N VAL A 194 -12.99 20.56 -9.92
CA VAL A 194 -11.59 20.61 -10.37
C VAL A 194 -10.77 19.38 -10.00
N GLY A 195 -11.36 18.48 -9.22
CA GLY A 195 -10.70 17.26 -8.79
C GLY A 195 -11.58 16.47 -7.83
N HIS A 196 -11.09 15.32 -7.40
CA HIS A 196 -11.80 14.43 -6.47
C HIS A 196 -10.86 13.74 -5.51
N VAL A 197 -11.44 13.25 -4.40
CA VAL A 197 -10.77 12.36 -3.45
C VAL A 197 -11.73 11.26 -3.01
N TRP A 198 -11.21 10.03 -2.91
CA TRP A 198 -11.89 8.89 -2.32
C TRP A 198 -11.19 8.49 -1.04
N VAL A 199 -11.92 8.59 0.07
CA VAL A 199 -11.51 8.15 1.41
C VAL A 199 -12.42 7.03 1.84
N ALA A 200 -11.89 6.00 2.48
CA ALA A 200 -12.72 4.99 3.14
C ALA A 200 -12.10 4.55 4.48
N GLU A 201 -12.98 4.16 5.40
CA GLU A 201 -12.57 3.50 6.64
C GLU A 201 -11.96 2.12 6.34
N ARG A 202 -11.03 1.73 7.19
CA ARG A 202 -10.51 0.35 7.20
C ARG A 202 -10.14 -0.05 8.62
N THR A 203 -10.03 -1.34 8.82
CA THR A 203 -9.57 -1.96 10.07
C THR A 203 -8.22 -2.62 9.79
N PRO A 204 -7.09 -1.90 9.91
CA PRO A 204 -5.78 -2.45 9.57
C PRO A 204 -5.36 -3.60 10.49
N ARG A 205 -5.85 -3.58 11.74
CA ARG A 205 -5.71 -4.65 12.72
C ARG A 205 -6.98 -4.74 13.58
N PRO A 206 -7.26 -5.89 14.21
CA PRO A 206 -8.37 -6.01 15.14
C PRO A 206 -8.36 -4.91 16.20
N GLY A 207 -9.45 -4.14 16.31
CA GLY A 207 -9.60 -3.03 17.25
C GLY A 207 -9.00 -1.69 16.80
N GLU A 208 -8.24 -1.64 15.70
CA GLU A 208 -7.78 -0.39 15.10
C GLU A 208 -8.78 0.11 14.06
N ARG A 209 -9.01 1.42 14.05
CA ARG A 209 -9.76 2.11 12.99
C ARG A 209 -8.87 3.20 12.41
N ASP A 210 -8.73 3.21 11.09
CA ASP A 210 -8.15 4.33 10.37
C ASP A 210 -8.99 4.65 9.12
N ALA A 211 -8.72 5.77 8.49
CA ALA A 211 -9.19 6.08 7.16
C ALA A 211 -8.03 6.02 6.17
N TYR A 212 -8.35 5.75 4.92
CA TYR A 212 -7.35 5.64 3.86
C TYR A 212 -7.80 6.36 2.60
N VAL A 213 -6.90 7.15 2.03
CA VAL A 213 -7.10 7.79 0.73
C VAL A 213 -6.75 6.77 -0.35
N TYR A 214 -7.77 6.26 -1.02
CA TYR A 214 -7.63 5.29 -2.11
C TYR A 214 -7.36 5.96 -3.45
N ASP A 215 -7.92 7.16 -3.66
CA ASP A 215 -7.72 7.94 -4.88
C ASP A 215 -7.75 9.43 -4.56
N VAL A 216 -6.87 10.20 -5.17
CA VAL A 216 -6.86 11.65 -5.15
C VAL A 216 -6.34 12.16 -6.50
N CYS A 217 -7.14 12.96 -7.17
CA CYS A 217 -6.81 13.44 -8.50
C CYS A 217 -7.28 14.87 -8.72
N VAL A 218 -6.39 15.70 -9.24
CA VAL A 218 -6.71 17.03 -9.77
C VAL A 218 -6.78 16.92 -11.29
N ALA A 219 -7.84 17.43 -11.88
CA ALA A 219 -8.00 17.48 -13.33
C ALA A 219 -6.81 18.22 -13.96
N GLU A 220 -6.35 17.73 -15.10
CA GLU A 220 -5.09 18.16 -15.72
C GLU A 220 -5.02 19.69 -15.93
N ALA A 221 -6.09 20.28 -16.41
CA ALA A 221 -6.21 21.72 -16.63
C ALA A 221 -6.09 22.58 -15.36
N HIS A 222 -6.23 21.96 -14.17
CA HIS A 222 -6.24 22.63 -12.87
C HIS A 222 -5.01 22.29 -12.00
N ARG A 223 -4.03 21.56 -12.53
CA ARG A 223 -2.81 21.22 -11.79
C ARG A 223 -1.93 22.45 -11.54
N GLY A 224 -1.06 22.37 -10.54
CA GLY A 224 -0.15 23.47 -10.18
C GLY A 224 -0.78 24.62 -9.39
N GLN A 225 -2.09 24.60 -9.12
CA GLN A 225 -2.84 25.68 -8.47
C GLN A 225 -3.14 25.43 -6.97
N GLY A 226 -2.48 24.44 -6.36
CA GLY A 226 -2.68 24.13 -4.93
C GLY A 226 -3.88 23.22 -4.62
N TYR A 227 -4.67 22.81 -5.62
CA TYR A 227 -5.89 22.02 -5.40
C TYR A 227 -5.61 20.60 -4.86
N GLY A 228 -4.44 20.04 -5.12
CA GLY A 228 -4.03 18.78 -4.48
C GLY A 228 -3.97 18.91 -2.95
N ARG A 229 -3.47 20.05 -2.44
CA ARG A 229 -3.49 20.37 -1.00
C ARG A 229 -4.92 20.49 -0.50
N ALA A 230 -5.78 21.22 -1.19
CA ALA A 230 -7.18 21.40 -0.80
C ALA A 230 -7.94 20.05 -0.76
N LEU A 231 -7.71 19.15 -1.72
CA LEU A 231 -8.26 17.78 -1.69
C LEU A 231 -7.81 16.99 -0.47
N MET A 232 -6.55 17.09 -0.07
CA MET A 232 -6.08 16.42 1.14
C MET A 232 -6.67 17.04 2.42
N LEU A 233 -6.89 18.34 2.46
CA LEU A 233 -7.62 18.97 3.56
C LEU A 233 -9.09 18.51 3.62
N VAL A 234 -9.75 18.32 2.47
CA VAL A 234 -11.09 17.69 2.40
C VAL A 234 -11.04 16.26 2.95
N ALA A 235 -10.03 15.47 2.61
CA ALA A 235 -9.85 14.12 3.15
C ALA A 235 -9.69 14.14 4.69
N GLU A 236 -8.94 15.10 5.23
CA GLU A 236 -8.77 15.28 6.68
C GLU A 236 -10.07 15.71 7.36
N GLN A 237 -10.86 16.60 6.74
CA GLN A 237 -12.20 16.97 7.23
C GLN A 237 -13.14 15.76 7.29
N VAL A 238 -13.12 14.92 6.25
CA VAL A 238 -13.92 13.68 6.19
C VAL A 238 -13.50 12.72 7.30
N ALA A 239 -12.21 12.49 7.47
CA ALA A 239 -11.68 11.61 8.52
C ALA A 239 -12.01 12.14 9.93
N HIS A 240 -11.93 13.46 10.15
CA HIS A 240 -12.32 14.12 11.40
C HIS A 240 -13.81 13.91 11.68
N ALA A 241 -14.69 14.16 10.71
CA ALA A 241 -16.13 13.98 10.85
C ALA A 241 -16.53 12.51 11.12
N ALA A 242 -15.76 11.56 10.62
CA ALA A 242 -15.92 10.13 10.89
C ALA A 242 -15.39 9.69 12.26
N GLY A 243 -14.70 10.55 12.98
CA GLY A 243 -14.11 10.25 14.29
C GLY A 243 -12.99 9.21 14.20
N VAL A 244 -12.28 9.12 13.08
CA VAL A 244 -11.14 8.21 12.94
C VAL A 244 -9.84 8.91 13.30
N PRO A 245 -8.94 8.28 14.08
CA PRO A 245 -7.78 8.95 14.63
C PRO A 245 -6.62 9.12 13.63
N VAL A 246 -6.60 8.37 12.54
CA VAL A 246 -5.47 8.33 11.60
C VAL A 246 -5.97 8.31 10.17
N LEU A 247 -5.33 9.10 9.31
CA LEU A 247 -5.51 9.05 7.86
C LEU A 247 -4.22 8.54 7.20
N GLY A 248 -4.36 7.50 6.37
CA GLY A 248 -3.27 6.88 5.63
C GLY A 248 -3.42 7.05 4.13
N LEU A 249 -2.33 6.86 3.41
CA LEU A 249 -2.31 6.82 1.94
C LEU A 249 -1.08 6.07 1.44
N HIS A 250 -1.07 5.71 0.16
CA HIS A 250 0.12 5.22 -0.53
C HIS A 250 0.61 6.23 -1.55
N VAL A 251 1.92 6.38 -1.66
CA VAL A 251 2.56 7.17 -2.71
C VAL A 251 3.61 6.33 -3.42
N ALA A 252 3.57 6.28 -4.75
CA ALA A 252 4.57 5.60 -5.56
C ALA A 252 5.93 6.33 -5.45
N ALA A 253 7.03 5.59 -5.49
CA ALA A 253 8.39 6.12 -5.36
C ALA A 253 8.72 7.19 -6.42
N GLY A 254 8.19 7.04 -7.64
CA GLY A 254 8.37 8.01 -8.74
C GLY A 254 7.53 9.28 -8.64
N ASN A 255 6.58 9.38 -7.68
CA ASN A 255 5.68 10.53 -7.57
C ASN A 255 6.22 11.57 -6.58
N ALA A 256 7.34 12.20 -6.95
CA ALA A 256 7.98 13.21 -6.10
C ALA A 256 7.07 14.43 -5.79
N PRO A 257 6.25 14.96 -6.72
CA PRO A 257 5.33 16.06 -6.41
C PRO A 257 4.33 15.70 -5.32
N ALA A 258 3.70 14.52 -5.38
CA ALA A 258 2.77 14.07 -4.35
C ALA A 258 3.48 13.82 -3.01
N ALA A 259 4.66 13.19 -3.03
CA ALA A 259 5.45 12.95 -1.83
C ALA A 259 5.80 14.27 -1.11
N GLY A 260 6.21 15.31 -1.84
CA GLY A 260 6.47 16.64 -1.31
C GLY A 260 5.22 17.29 -0.70
N LEU A 261 4.08 17.17 -1.40
CA LEU A 261 2.80 17.65 -0.91
C LEU A 261 2.44 16.99 0.44
N TYR A 262 2.46 15.66 0.51
CA TYR A 262 2.10 14.92 1.73
C TYR A 262 3.05 15.23 2.89
N ALA A 263 4.36 15.30 2.63
CA ALA A 263 5.33 15.70 3.64
C ALA A 263 5.06 17.11 4.20
N SER A 264 4.69 18.08 3.34
CA SER A 264 4.33 19.44 3.73
C SER A 264 3.04 19.54 4.54
N LEU A 265 2.16 18.52 4.43
CA LEU A 265 0.93 18.37 5.21
C LEU A 265 1.15 17.58 6.51
N GLY A 266 2.37 17.12 6.79
CA GLY A 266 2.71 16.40 8.01
C GLY A 266 2.52 14.89 7.96
N TYR A 267 2.24 14.31 6.79
CA TYR A 267 2.24 12.85 6.61
C TYR A 267 3.66 12.30 6.78
N ARG A 268 3.79 11.19 7.49
CA ARG A 268 5.07 10.53 7.78
C ARG A 268 5.08 9.10 7.23
N PRO A 269 6.22 8.62 6.73
CA PRO A 269 6.35 7.21 6.33
C PRO A 269 6.04 6.27 7.52
N ALA A 270 5.18 5.28 7.26
CA ALA A 270 4.91 4.17 8.15
C ALA A 270 5.52 2.87 7.61
N LEU A 271 5.42 2.67 6.29
CA LEU A 271 6.00 1.52 5.60
C LEU A 271 6.71 1.98 4.33
N HIS A 272 7.85 1.37 4.05
CA HIS A 272 8.53 1.41 2.76
C HIS A 272 8.26 0.10 2.01
N HIS A 273 7.77 0.19 0.78
CA HIS A 273 7.48 -0.96 -0.07
C HIS A 273 8.62 -1.19 -1.04
N TYR A 274 9.09 -2.41 -1.10
CA TYR A 274 10.21 -2.82 -1.94
C TYR A 274 9.83 -3.96 -2.86
N ALA A 275 10.50 -4.05 -4.01
CA ALA A 275 10.41 -5.18 -4.91
C ALA A 275 11.79 -5.54 -5.48
N LYS A 276 11.97 -6.81 -5.84
CA LYS A 276 13.14 -7.33 -6.52
C LYS A 276 12.73 -8.41 -7.51
N ALA A 277 13.30 -8.41 -8.71
CA ALA A 277 13.19 -9.53 -9.63
C ALA A 277 14.00 -10.72 -9.08
N LEU A 278 13.43 -11.93 -9.16
CA LEU A 278 14.11 -13.17 -8.85
C LEU A 278 14.59 -13.78 -10.17
N LEU A 279 15.89 -13.61 -10.45
CA LEU A 279 16.55 -14.16 -11.64
C LEU A 279 16.85 -15.65 -11.47
#